data_61149896d348be49bc3dc0d55bacf3e0
#
_entry.id   61149896d348be49bc3dc0d55bacf3e0
#
_cell.length_a   1.000
_cell.length_b   1.000
_cell.length_c   1.000
_cell.angle_alpha   90.00
_cell.angle_beta   90.00
_cell.angle_gamma   90.00
#
_symmetry.space_group_name_H-M   'P 1'
#
loop_
_entity.id
_entity.type
_entity.pdbx_description
1 polymer ?
#
loop_
_entity_poly.entity_id
_entity_poly.type
_entity_poly.pdbx_seq_one_letter_code
_entity_poly.pdbx_strand_id
1 'polypeptide(L)'
;MQPQAVTRNLFALAETLPINPYPMRTARNRDREERRMSALDFGVFDWIDRGTGPLHQLYEERLKLLEAADEAGFFCYHLAEHHATPLGMAPSPALFLTAATQRTTRIHLGPLVYLLPLYDPLRLIEEVAMLDQLSGGRLELGIGRGVSPYELRNFGVDPVDSRAMFDEALSVLLAGLTRSRLSFTGAHYRYDDVPIELHSLQQPYPPLWYPTHTPTSVEFAGRHGFNFVGLGSAAAVREHVDAYWREWNAHPHDPQRLNGHVAAPKVGVLRLVVVADSDAEAAAAARAAHAVWFRSITRLWHEHGDHSIDGLFAWETAVADGGILFGSPPRVREAMQQLAVASGCNYVICAFAWGTLPSELSLRSLRLFAAEVMPALAQPDR
;
A
#
# COMPACT_ATOMS: atom_id res chain seq x y z
N MET A 1 0.14 -28.85 13.95
CA MET A 1 -0.25 -29.25 12.58
C MET A 1 0.73 -28.63 11.62
N GLN A 2 1.27 -29.41 10.67
CA GLN A 2 2.43 -29.03 9.89
C GLN A 2 2.12 -27.94 8.83
N PRO A 3 3.08 -27.02 8.53
CA PRO A 3 2.90 -25.92 7.55
C PRO A 3 2.67 -26.36 6.10
N GLN A 4 2.81 -27.64 5.79
CA GLN A 4 2.75 -28.19 4.43
C GLN A 4 1.36 -28.25 3.77
N ALA A 5 0.27 -28.17 4.55
CA ALA A 5 -1.08 -28.29 3.99
C ALA A 5 -1.61 -26.99 3.36
N VAL A 6 -1.20 -25.83 3.90
CA VAL A 6 -1.64 -24.52 3.40
C VAL A 6 -0.96 -24.16 2.08
N THR A 7 0.29 -24.55 1.92
CA THR A 7 1.03 -24.36 0.66
C THR A 7 0.40 -25.12 -0.51
N ARG A 8 -0.21 -26.29 -0.25
CA ARG A 8 -0.84 -27.09 -1.30
C ARG A 8 -2.07 -26.43 -1.94
N ASN A 9 -2.84 -25.64 -1.21
CA ASN A 9 -4.04 -24.99 -1.77
C ASN A 9 -3.69 -23.77 -2.65
N LEU A 10 -2.62 -23.04 -2.33
CA LEU A 10 -2.07 -22.00 -3.21
C LEU A 10 -1.47 -22.60 -4.48
N PHE A 11 -0.88 -23.81 -4.40
CA PHE A 11 -0.31 -24.54 -5.53
C PHE A 11 -1.37 -25.03 -6.53
N ALA A 12 -2.55 -25.44 -6.08
CA ALA A 12 -3.64 -25.90 -6.96
C ALA A 12 -4.21 -24.77 -7.85
N LEU A 13 -4.09 -23.52 -7.43
CA LEU A 13 -4.51 -22.35 -8.21
C LEU A 13 -3.56 -22.04 -9.38
N ALA A 14 -2.27 -22.27 -9.21
CA ALA A 14 -1.28 -21.97 -10.24
C ALA A 14 -1.33 -22.94 -11.43
N GLU A 15 -1.78 -24.18 -11.23
CA GLU A 15 -1.90 -25.17 -12.31
C GLU A 15 -3.05 -24.87 -13.30
N THR A 16 -3.96 -23.95 -12.97
CA THR A 16 -5.15 -23.63 -13.78
C THR A 16 -5.15 -22.24 -14.39
N LEU A 17 -4.10 -21.44 -14.19
CA LEU A 17 -3.95 -20.15 -14.84
C LEU A 17 -3.49 -20.32 -16.30
N PRO A 18 -4.04 -19.55 -17.27
CA PRO A 18 -3.61 -19.64 -18.66
C PRO A 18 -2.13 -19.22 -18.79
N ILE A 19 -1.36 -19.99 -19.58
CA ILE A 19 0.04 -19.71 -19.87
C ILE A 19 0.14 -18.35 -20.54
N ASN A 20 0.96 -17.48 -19.99
CA ASN A 20 1.18 -16.08 -20.41
C ASN A 20 1.60 -16.01 -21.92
N PRO A 21 0.84 -15.30 -22.78
CA PRO A 21 1.10 -15.23 -24.22
C PRO A 21 2.06 -14.11 -24.64
N TYR A 22 2.86 -13.53 -23.72
CA TYR A 22 3.71 -12.39 -24.07
C TYR A 22 5.01 -12.81 -24.80
N PRO A 23 5.37 -12.16 -25.93
CA PRO A 23 6.55 -12.50 -26.73
C PRO A 23 7.86 -12.14 -26.00
N MET A 24 8.92 -12.91 -26.28
CA MET A 24 10.27 -12.68 -25.75
C MET A 24 10.79 -11.29 -26.10
N ARG A 25 11.32 -10.59 -25.12
CA ARG A 25 11.76 -9.19 -25.17
C ARG A 25 13.09 -9.04 -25.88
N THR A 26 13.22 -8.01 -26.71
CA THR A 26 14.46 -7.62 -27.37
C THR A 26 15.40 -6.83 -26.43
N ALA A 27 16.72 -6.86 -26.70
CA ALA A 27 17.74 -6.17 -25.92
C ALA A 27 17.46 -4.65 -25.71
N ARG A 28 16.87 -3.98 -26.70
CA ARG A 28 16.45 -2.56 -26.61
C ARG A 28 15.39 -2.27 -25.55
N ASN A 29 14.55 -3.25 -25.21
CA ASN A 29 13.58 -3.10 -24.15
C ASN A 29 14.23 -3.25 -22.76
N ARG A 30 15.29 -4.04 -22.63
CA ARG A 30 16.04 -4.17 -21.36
C ARG A 30 16.68 -2.85 -20.92
N ASP A 31 17.41 -2.18 -21.82
CA ASP A 31 18.08 -0.90 -21.51
C ASP A 31 17.07 0.21 -21.15
N ARG A 32 15.88 0.17 -21.76
CA ARG A 32 14.81 1.13 -21.46
C ARG A 32 14.12 0.81 -20.13
N GLU A 33 14.04 -0.46 -19.74
CA GLU A 33 13.52 -0.94 -18.47
C GLU A 33 14.54 -0.74 -17.34
N GLU A 34 15.82 -0.98 -17.56
CA GLU A 34 16.90 -0.67 -16.62
C GLU A 34 16.95 0.84 -16.30
N ARG A 35 16.79 1.71 -17.32
CA ARG A 35 16.65 3.16 -17.12
C ARG A 35 15.34 3.54 -16.43
N ARG A 36 14.25 2.79 -16.65
CA ARG A 36 12.96 3.00 -15.98
C ARG A 36 12.97 2.50 -14.53
N MET A 37 13.80 1.51 -14.20
CA MET A 37 14.04 1.03 -12.84
C MET A 37 14.94 1.97 -12.01
N SER A 38 15.64 2.92 -12.64
CA SER A 38 16.49 3.92 -11.96
C SER A 38 15.73 5.21 -11.57
N ALA A 39 14.53 5.45 -12.08
CA ALA A 39 13.72 6.60 -11.73
C ALA A 39 12.89 6.28 -10.48
N LEU A 40 12.91 7.18 -9.49
CA LEU A 40 12.10 7.07 -8.28
C LEU A 40 10.67 7.52 -8.58
N ASP A 41 9.70 6.65 -8.38
CA ASP A 41 8.29 6.98 -8.47
C ASP A 41 7.72 7.34 -7.08
N PHE A 42 6.67 8.16 -7.08
CA PHE A 42 6.05 8.66 -5.86
C PHE A 42 4.56 8.35 -5.81
N GLY A 43 4.09 7.93 -4.63
CA GLY A 43 2.68 7.80 -4.31
C GLY A 43 2.29 8.66 -3.12
N VAL A 44 0.98 8.77 -2.90
CA VAL A 44 0.40 9.39 -1.71
C VAL A 44 -0.17 8.31 -0.81
N PHE A 45 0.03 8.43 0.50
CA PHE A 45 -0.60 7.58 1.51
C PHE A 45 -1.50 8.40 2.41
N ASP A 46 -2.66 7.86 2.74
CA ASP A 46 -3.59 8.51 3.66
C ASP A 46 -4.26 7.50 4.59
N TRP A 47 -4.39 7.87 5.85
CA TRP A 47 -5.23 7.19 6.83
C TRP A 47 -6.63 7.79 6.90
N ILE A 48 -6.79 9.01 6.43
CA ILE A 48 -7.94 9.87 6.72
C ILE A 48 -8.17 9.90 8.24
N ASP A 49 -7.12 10.21 8.98
CA ASP A 49 -7.19 10.30 10.43
C ASP A 49 -8.04 11.50 10.87
N ARG A 50 -8.67 11.34 12.04
CA ARG A 50 -9.64 12.30 12.53
C ARG A 50 -8.98 13.63 12.85
N GLY A 51 -9.34 14.65 12.09
CA GLY A 51 -9.06 16.05 12.41
C GLY A 51 -10.03 16.63 13.45
N THR A 52 -9.94 17.94 13.66
CA THR A 52 -10.80 18.67 14.60
C THR A 52 -12.13 19.13 14.00
N GLY A 53 -12.25 19.11 12.67
CA GLY A 53 -13.43 19.57 11.94
C GLY A 53 -14.52 18.52 11.72
N PRO A 54 -15.63 18.90 11.06
CA PRO A 54 -16.68 17.98 10.66
C PRO A 54 -16.18 16.94 9.65
N LEU A 55 -16.61 15.66 9.79
CA LEU A 55 -16.13 14.57 8.92
C LEU A 55 -16.44 14.78 7.43
N HIS A 56 -17.57 15.36 7.06
CA HIS A 56 -17.89 15.64 5.66
C HIS A 56 -16.91 16.63 5.02
N GLN A 57 -16.40 17.60 5.79
CA GLN A 57 -15.35 18.52 5.33
C GLN A 57 -14.01 17.79 5.21
N LEU A 58 -13.67 16.93 6.14
CA LEU A 58 -12.46 16.11 6.08
C LEU A 58 -12.41 15.29 4.80
N TYR A 59 -13.51 14.62 4.43
CA TYR A 59 -13.56 13.85 3.17
C TYR A 59 -13.37 14.75 1.94
N GLU A 60 -14.02 15.92 1.90
CA GLU A 60 -13.84 16.87 0.79
C GLU A 60 -12.40 17.40 0.71
N GLU A 61 -11.76 17.69 1.85
CA GLU A 61 -10.36 18.13 1.90
C GLU A 61 -9.41 17.04 1.38
N ARG A 62 -9.67 15.76 1.71
CA ARG A 62 -8.88 14.65 1.20
C ARG A 62 -9.10 14.40 -0.29
N LEU A 63 -10.31 14.56 -0.79
CA LEU A 63 -10.58 14.49 -2.23
C LEU A 63 -9.85 15.63 -3.00
N LYS A 64 -9.81 16.84 -2.46
CA LYS A 64 -9.02 17.96 -3.04
C LYS A 64 -7.52 17.69 -3.02
N LEU A 65 -6.99 17.07 -1.95
CA LEU A 65 -5.59 16.66 -1.90
C LEU A 65 -5.29 15.62 -2.99
N LEU A 66 -6.20 14.69 -3.20
CA LEU A 66 -6.08 13.64 -4.19
C LEU A 66 -6.17 14.21 -5.62
N GLU A 67 -7.06 15.18 -5.89
CA GLU A 67 -7.08 15.92 -7.17
C GLU A 67 -5.73 16.59 -7.45
N ALA A 68 -5.16 17.26 -6.46
CA ALA A 68 -3.84 17.89 -6.60
C ALA A 68 -2.73 16.85 -6.85
N ALA A 69 -2.82 15.66 -6.25
CA ALA A 69 -1.89 14.57 -6.51
C ALA A 69 -2.01 14.01 -7.94
N ASP A 70 -3.25 13.91 -8.46
CA ASP A 70 -3.53 13.52 -9.86
C ASP A 70 -2.93 14.54 -10.84
N GLU A 71 -3.17 15.84 -10.60
CA GLU A 71 -2.60 16.94 -11.39
C GLU A 71 -1.07 16.97 -11.35
N ALA A 72 -0.48 16.65 -10.20
CA ALA A 72 0.97 16.65 -9.98
C ALA A 72 1.67 15.41 -10.55
N GLY A 73 0.96 14.37 -10.94
CA GLY A 73 1.53 13.17 -11.55
C GLY A 73 2.07 12.15 -10.56
N PHE A 74 1.54 12.12 -9.33
CA PHE A 74 1.80 10.98 -8.44
C PHE A 74 1.26 9.69 -9.05
N PHE A 75 1.96 8.58 -8.81
CA PHE A 75 1.61 7.29 -9.38
C PHE A 75 0.30 6.74 -8.81
N CYS A 76 0.19 6.67 -7.49
CA CYS A 76 -0.97 6.05 -6.82
C CYS A 76 -1.31 6.77 -5.52
N TYR A 77 -2.60 6.84 -5.21
CA TYR A 77 -3.11 7.18 -3.90
C TYR A 77 -3.49 5.90 -3.15
N HIS A 78 -2.81 5.67 -2.04
CA HIS A 78 -2.98 4.50 -1.18
C HIS A 78 -3.76 4.87 0.07
N LEU A 79 -4.86 4.17 0.32
CA LEU A 79 -5.73 4.38 1.46
C LEU A 79 -5.62 3.24 2.46
N ALA A 80 -5.31 3.57 3.72
CA ALA A 80 -5.32 2.61 4.81
C ALA A 80 -6.72 2.19 5.22
N GLU A 81 -6.87 0.95 5.68
CA GLU A 81 -8.05 0.46 6.36
C GLU A 81 -7.75 0.30 7.86
N HIS A 82 -8.49 1.03 8.69
CA HIS A 82 -8.47 0.92 10.15
C HIS A 82 -9.88 1.04 10.72
N HIS A 83 -10.13 0.36 11.84
CA HIS A 83 -11.44 0.27 12.45
C HIS A 83 -11.41 0.65 13.92
N ALA A 84 -12.51 1.26 14.39
CA ALA A 84 -12.71 1.63 15.79
C ALA A 84 -11.60 2.50 16.40
N THR A 85 -10.91 3.29 15.58
CA THR A 85 -9.82 4.17 15.98
C THR A 85 -9.93 5.52 15.27
N PRO A 86 -9.48 6.64 15.90
CA PRO A 86 -9.41 7.93 15.21
C PRO A 86 -8.45 7.93 14.01
N LEU A 87 -7.59 6.93 13.86
CA LEU A 87 -6.63 6.84 12.76
C LEU A 87 -7.33 6.66 11.40
N GLY A 88 -8.46 5.93 11.35
CA GLY A 88 -9.11 5.59 10.08
C GLY A 88 -10.56 6.05 10.01
N MET A 89 -10.82 7.23 9.44
CA MET A 89 -12.20 7.70 9.20
C MET A 89 -12.76 7.21 7.86
N ALA A 90 -12.03 6.41 7.10
CA ALA A 90 -12.51 5.69 5.92
C ALA A 90 -12.40 4.16 6.12
N PRO A 91 -13.17 3.59 7.07
CA PRO A 91 -13.08 2.16 7.40
C PRO A 91 -13.58 1.23 6.29
N SER A 92 -14.19 1.78 5.25
CA SER A 92 -14.50 1.09 3.99
C SER A 92 -13.73 1.78 2.85
N PRO A 93 -12.52 1.30 2.51
CA PRO A 93 -11.72 1.90 1.46
C PRO A 93 -12.46 2.03 0.13
N ALA A 94 -13.26 1.02 -0.25
CA ALA A 94 -14.04 1.04 -1.50
C ALA A 94 -14.96 2.25 -1.61
N LEU A 95 -15.62 2.68 -0.54
CA LEU A 95 -16.54 3.82 -0.58
C LEU A 95 -15.79 5.13 -0.89
N PHE A 96 -14.68 5.39 -0.20
CA PHE A 96 -13.90 6.60 -0.44
C PHE A 96 -13.20 6.57 -1.80
N LEU A 97 -12.58 5.43 -2.15
CA LEU A 97 -11.91 5.28 -3.45
C LEU A 97 -12.89 5.39 -4.62
N THR A 98 -14.14 4.92 -4.47
CA THR A 98 -15.19 5.14 -5.49
C THR A 98 -15.48 6.63 -5.69
N ALA A 99 -15.58 7.42 -4.63
CA ALA A 99 -15.72 8.88 -4.76
C ALA A 99 -14.48 9.49 -5.43
N ALA A 100 -13.30 9.01 -5.12
CA ALA A 100 -12.04 9.45 -5.72
C ALA A 100 -11.96 9.15 -7.23
N THR A 101 -12.52 8.02 -7.71
CA THR A 101 -12.52 7.70 -9.15
C THR A 101 -13.25 8.77 -9.99
N GLN A 102 -14.25 9.42 -9.41
CA GLN A 102 -15.05 10.45 -10.09
C GLN A 102 -14.39 11.83 -10.07
N ARG A 103 -13.31 12.00 -9.31
CA ARG A 103 -12.57 13.26 -9.12
C ARG A 103 -11.20 13.25 -9.81
N THR A 104 -10.74 12.11 -10.30
CA THR A 104 -9.41 11.90 -10.86
C THR A 104 -9.45 11.15 -12.18
N THR A 105 -8.39 11.29 -12.98
CA THR A 105 -8.35 10.71 -14.33
C THR A 105 -7.10 9.90 -14.63
N ARG A 106 -6.01 10.11 -13.90
CA ARG A 106 -4.69 9.50 -14.17
C ARG A 106 -4.13 8.72 -13.01
N ILE A 107 -4.19 9.26 -11.79
CA ILE A 107 -3.63 8.63 -10.60
C ILE A 107 -4.30 7.28 -10.36
N HIS A 108 -3.49 6.28 -10.08
CA HIS A 108 -3.98 4.99 -9.61
C HIS A 108 -4.54 5.13 -8.19
N LEU A 109 -5.42 4.23 -7.82
CA LEU A 109 -6.13 4.27 -6.54
C LEU A 109 -6.11 2.88 -5.92
N GLY A 110 -5.77 2.75 -4.65
CA GLY A 110 -5.79 1.44 -4.03
C GLY A 110 -5.90 1.45 -2.52
N PRO A 111 -6.59 0.47 -1.93
CA PRO A 111 -6.42 0.18 -0.52
C PRO A 111 -4.96 -0.23 -0.28
N LEU A 112 -4.39 0.17 0.81
CA LEU A 112 -3.13 -0.35 1.29
C LEU A 112 -3.23 -0.54 2.80
N VAL A 113 -4.02 -1.53 3.20
CA VAL A 113 -4.56 -2.68 2.44
C VAL A 113 -6.05 -2.92 2.68
N TYR A 114 -6.71 -3.84 1.95
CA TYR A 114 -7.88 -4.56 2.47
C TYR A 114 -7.42 -5.59 3.51
N LEU A 115 -8.06 -5.59 4.67
CA LEU A 115 -7.81 -6.57 5.75
C LEU A 115 -8.60 -7.85 5.46
N LEU A 116 -8.07 -8.75 4.63
CA LEU A 116 -8.80 -9.90 4.11
C LEU A 116 -9.57 -10.73 5.15
N PRO A 117 -9.05 -10.96 6.39
CA PRO A 117 -9.80 -11.69 7.40
C PRO A 117 -11.09 -11.02 7.87
N LEU A 118 -11.29 -9.73 7.57
CA LEU A 118 -12.49 -8.97 7.96
C LEU A 118 -13.60 -8.99 6.89
N TYR A 119 -13.32 -9.58 5.72
CA TYR A 119 -14.26 -9.60 4.59
C TYR A 119 -14.79 -11.01 4.33
N ASP A 120 -16.04 -11.08 3.87
CA ASP A 120 -16.48 -12.21 3.07
C ASP A 120 -15.80 -12.12 1.69
N PRO A 121 -15.01 -13.14 1.27
CA PRO A 121 -14.27 -13.07 0.01
C PRO A 121 -15.14 -12.88 -1.24
N LEU A 122 -16.34 -13.46 -1.29
CA LEU A 122 -17.24 -13.28 -2.44
C LEU A 122 -17.68 -11.81 -2.57
N ARG A 123 -18.03 -11.20 -1.43
CA ARG A 123 -18.38 -9.78 -1.40
C ARG A 123 -17.19 -8.91 -1.85
N LEU A 124 -15.99 -9.23 -1.41
CA LEU A 124 -14.80 -8.48 -1.79
C LEU A 124 -14.44 -8.63 -3.28
N ILE A 125 -14.67 -9.82 -3.89
CA ILE A 125 -14.51 -10.03 -5.33
C ILE A 125 -15.38 -9.04 -6.11
N GLU A 126 -16.66 -8.90 -5.73
CA GLU A 126 -17.59 -7.98 -6.38
C GLU A 126 -17.18 -6.51 -6.19
N GLU A 127 -16.76 -6.12 -4.99
CA GLU A 127 -16.30 -4.76 -4.70
C GLU A 127 -15.03 -4.40 -5.49
N VAL A 128 -14.04 -5.30 -5.54
CA VAL A 128 -12.80 -5.12 -6.29
C VAL A 128 -13.08 -4.99 -7.79
N ALA A 129 -13.88 -5.88 -8.35
CA ALA A 129 -14.22 -5.83 -9.76
C ALA A 129 -15.00 -4.55 -10.12
N MET A 130 -15.96 -4.15 -9.28
CA MET A 130 -16.73 -2.93 -9.47
C MET A 130 -15.86 -1.67 -9.38
N LEU A 131 -14.94 -1.61 -8.40
CA LEU A 131 -14.04 -0.47 -8.23
C LEU A 131 -13.04 -0.36 -9.39
N ASP A 132 -12.55 -1.49 -9.89
CA ASP A 132 -11.67 -1.52 -11.05
C ASP A 132 -12.37 -1.01 -12.32
N GLN A 133 -13.62 -1.42 -12.55
CA GLN A 133 -14.46 -0.88 -13.65
C GLN A 133 -14.72 0.63 -13.50
N LEU A 134 -15.09 1.10 -12.31
CA LEU A 134 -15.37 2.50 -12.04
C LEU A 134 -14.12 3.40 -12.16
N SER A 135 -12.95 2.87 -11.84
CA SER A 135 -11.67 3.56 -11.99
C SER A 135 -11.14 3.57 -13.42
N GLY A 136 -11.73 2.79 -14.33
CA GLY A 136 -11.21 2.59 -15.69
C GLY A 136 -9.88 1.84 -15.71
N GLY A 137 -9.70 0.85 -14.83
CA GLY A 137 -8.50 0.03 -14.75
C GLY A 137 -7.32 0.70 -14.03
N ARG A 138 -7.60 1.64 -13.11
CA ARG A 138 -6.59 2.32 -12.29
C ARG A 138 -6.50 1.77 -10.86
N LEU A 139 -7.16 0.64 -10.57
CA LEU A 139 -7.10 0.03 -9.25
C LEU A 139 -5.76 -0.65 -9.01
N GLU A 140 -5.17 -0.41 -7.85
CA GLU A 140 -4.02 -1.12 -7.27
C GLU A 140 -4.51 -1.87 -6.02
N LEU A 141 -4.45 -3.19 -6.02
CA LEU A 141 -5.10 -4.01 -5.01
C LEU A 141 -4.14 -4.37 -3.86
N GLY A 142 -4.15 -3.59 -2.81
CA GLY A 142 -3.41 -3.92 -1.59
C GLY A 142 -4.16 -4.91 -0.70
N ILE A 143 -3.46 -5.93 -0.26
CA ILE A 143 -3.98 -7.01 0.57
C ILE A 143 -3.14 -7.19 1.84
N GLY A 144 -3.79 -7.48 2.95
CA GLY A 144 -3.12 -7.69 4.22
C GLY A 144 -3.92 -8.51 5.21
N ARG A 145 -3.20 -9.01 6.21
CA ARG A 145 -3.79 -9.77 7.31
C ARG A 145 -4.39 -8.89 8.40
N GLY A 146 -3.91 -7.66 8.52
CA GLY A 146 -4.12 -6.80 9.68
C GLY A 146 -3.00 -6.92 10.71
N VAL A 147 -2.64 -5.79 11.30
CA VAL A 147 -1.58 -5.70 12.31
C VAL A 147 -2.13 -5.58 13.73
N SER A 148 -3.34 -5.06 13.88
CA SER A 148 -3.98 -4.85 15.18
C SER A 148 -4.78 -6.07 15.61
N PRO A 149 -4.37 -6.77 16.70
CA PRO A 149 -5.15 -7.86 17.23
C PRO A 149 -6.49 -7.38 17.80
N TYR A 150 -6.60 -6.10 18.14
CA TYR A 150 -7.80 -5.50 18.70
C TYR A 150 -8.83 -5.23 17.60
N GLU A 151 -8.42 -4.73 16.44
CA GLU A 151 -9.30 -4.60 15.27
C GLU A 151 -9.87 -5.97 14.87
N LEU A 152 -9.03 -6.99 14.75
CA LEU A 152 -9.47 -8.36 14.44
C LEU A 152 -10.54 -8.85 15.40
N ARG A 153 -10.31 -8.71 16.72
CA ARG A 153 -11.29 -9.13 17.74
C ARG A 153 -12.61 -8.38 17.68
N ASN A 154 -12.59 -7.08 17.32
CA ASN A 154 -13.82 -6.29 17.17
C ASN A 154 -14.72 -6.84 16.05
N PHE A 155 -14.16 -7.54 15.08
CA PHE A 155 -14.88 -8.23 14.00
C PHE A 155 -15.06 -9.73 14.24
N GLY A 156 -14.78 -10.21 15.46
CA GLY A 156 -14.96 -11.61 15.84
C GLY A 156 -13.89 -12.56 15.29
N VAL A 157 -12.78 -12.02 14.77
CA VAL A 157 -11.65 -12.80 14.28
C VAL A 157 -10.65 -13.04 15.41
N ASP A 158 -10.34 -14.32 15.70
CA ASP A 158 -9.22 -14.64 16.58
C ASP A 158 -7.89 -14.30 15.86
N PRO A 159 -7.01 -13.48 16.45
CA PRO A 159 -5.71 -13.18 15.88
C PRO A 159 -4.87 -14.43 15.55
N VAL A 160 -5.07 -15.55 16.25
CA VAL A 160 -4.39 -16.84 15.97
C VAL A 160 -4.83 -17.42 14.63
N ASP A 161 -6.10 -17.29 14.27
CA ASP A 161 -6.65 -17.81 13.01
C ASP A 161 -6.46 -16.86 11.84
N SER A 162 -6.13 -15.60 12.10
CA SER A 162 -6.07 -14.54 11.08
C SER A 162 -5.14 -14.86 9.91
N ARG A 163 -4.07 -15.62 10.14
CA ARG A 163 -3.15 -16.04 9.07
C ARG A 163 -3.79 -17.08 8.15
N ALA A 164 -4.45 -18.08 8.70
CA ALA A 164 -5.13 -19.10 7.92
C ALA A 164 -6.31 -18.49 7.14
N MET A 165 -7.07 -17.60 7.77
CA MET A 165 -8.15 -16.86 7.11
C MET A 165 -7.63 -16.00 5.95
N PHE A 166 -6.52 -15.28 6.15
CA PHE A 166 -5.89 -14.51 5.08
C PHE A 166 -5.49 -15.38 3.88
N ASP A 167 -4.83 -16.51 4.13
CA ASP A 167 -4.34 -17.40 3.06
C ASP A 167 -5.52 -18.02 2.27
N GLU A 168 -6.61 -18.43 2.95
CA GLU A 168 -7.82 -18.91 2.29
C GLU A 168 -8.55 -17.79 1.54
N ALA A 169 -8.73 -16.62 2.18
CA ALA A 169 -9.39 -15.48 1.55
C ALA A 169 -8.67 -15.01 0.29
N LEU A 170 -7.33 -14.96 0.30
CA LEU A 170 -6.53 -14.64 -0.88
C LEU A 170 -6.75 -15.65 -2.00
N SER A 171 -6.77 -16.94 -1.66
CA SER A 171 -7.01 -17.99 -2.63
C SER A 171 -8.39 -17.89 -3.29
N VAL A 172 -9.42 -17.60 -2.49
CA VAL A 172 -10.79 -17.39 -2.97
C VAL A 172 -10.88 -16.13 -3.83
N LEU A 173 -10.28 -15.02 -3.36
CA LEU A 173 -10.27 -13.75 -4.09
C LEU A 173 -9.67 -13.90 -5.49
N LEU A 174 -8.48 -14.50 -5.60
CA LEU A 174 -7.82 -14.69 -6.89
C LEU A 174 -8.60 -15.66 -7.80
N ALA A 175 -9.19 -16.71 -7.22
CA ALA A 175 -10.05 -17.62 -7.98
C ALA A 175 -11.29 -16.92 -8.54
N GLY A 176 -11.97 -16.10 -7.72
CA GLY A 176 -13.16 -15.37 -8.15
C GLY A 176 -12.87 -14.28 -9.17
N LEU A 177 -11.72 -13.58 -9.06
CA LEU A 177 -11.32 -12.57 -10.03
C LEU A 177 -10.92 -13.15 -11.41
N THR A 178 -10.62 -14.46 -11.47
CA THR A 178 -10.10 -15.10 -12.70
C THR A 178 -11.05 -16.10 -13.35
N ARG A 179 -12.12 -16.50 -12.68
CA ARG A 179 -13.03 -17.55 -13.13
C ARG A 179 -14.47 -17.06 -13.25
N SER A 180 -15.23 -17.65 -14.15
CA SER A 180 -16.68 -17.41 -14.27
C SER A 180 -17.51 -18.12 -13.21
N ARG A 181 -16.93 -19.11 -12.51
CA ARG A 181 -17.59 -19.84 -11.42
C ARG A 181 -16.60 -20.10 -10.29
N LEU A 182 -17.07 -19.92 -9.06
CA LEU A 182 -16.29 -20.08 -7.85
C LEU A 182 -16.73 -21.31 -7.08
N SER A 183 -15.81 -22.27 -6.93
CA SER A 183 -15.92 -23.38 -5.97
C SER A 183 -14.68 -23.41 -5.10
N PHE A 184 -14.87 -23.44 -3.80
CA PHE A 184 -13.79 -23.50 -2.81
C PHE A 184 -14.26 -24.23 -1.55
N THR A 185 -13.40 -25.06 -0.96
CA THR A 185 -13.67 -25.73 0.31
C THR A 185 -12.43 -25.61 1.19
N GLY A 186 -12.51 -24.77 2.21
CA GLY A 186 -11.49 -24.54 3.21
C GLY A 186 -12.01 -24.76 4.63
N ALA A 187 -11.22 -24.35 5.61
CA ALA A 187 -11.59 -24.37 7.02
C ALA A 187 -12.49 -23.17 7.38
N HIS A 188 -12.28 -22.02 6.74
CA HIS A 188 -12.96 -20.78 7.06
C HIS A 188 -13.99 -20.38 5.99
N TYR A 189 -13.75 -20.72 4.72
CA TYR A 189 -14.63 -20.32 3.61
C TYR A 189 -15.07 -21.54 2.79
N ARG A 190 -16.33 -21.48 2.32
CA ARG A 190 -16.89 -22.51 1.44
C ARG A 190 -17.83 -21.91 0.43
N TYR A 191 -17.58 -22.19 -0.84
CA TYR A 191 -18.42 -21.80 -1.98
C TYR A 191 -18.64 -23.02 -2.88
N ASP A 192 -19.84 -23.18 -3.41
CA ASP A 192 -20.23 -24.31 -4.24
C ASP A 192 -20.84 -23.79 -5.53
N ASP A 193 -20.05 -23.83 -6.60
CA ASP A 193 -20.42 -23.48 -7.97
C ASP A 193 -21.14 -22.11 -8.11
N VAL A 194 -20.65 -21.09 -7.40
CA VAL A 194 -21.22 -19.74 -7.42
C VAL A 194 -20.85 -19.04 -8.72
N PRO A 195 -21.81 -18.53 -9.52
CA PRO A 195 -21.49 -17.76 -10.73
C PRO A 195 -20.87 -16.40 -10.38
N ILE A 196 -19.85 -16.00 -11.14
CA ILE A 196 -19.21 -14.69 -11.06
C ILE A 196 -19.55 -13.94 -12.34
N GLU A 197 -20.44 -12.96 -12.23
CA GLU A 197 -20.92 -12.16 -13.37
C GLU A 197 -20.12 -10.86 -13.58
N LEU A 198 -19.52 -10.35 -12.51
CA LEU A 198 -18.76 -9.10 -12.53
C LEU A 198 -17.25 -9.40 -12.50
N HIS A 199 -16.53 -8.96 -13.54
CA HIS A 199 -15.10 -9.14 -13.68
C HIS A 199 -14.35 -7.81 -13.66
N SER A 200 -13.09 -7.85 -13.22
CA SER A 200 -12.18 -6.71 -13.31
C SER A 200 -11.92 -6.32 -14.76
N LEU A 201 -11.68 -5.03 -14.99
CA LEU A 201 -11.23 -4.51 -16.29
C LEU A 201 -9.77 -4.93 -16.55
N GLN A 202 -8.93 -4.86 -15.52
CA GLN A 202 -7.55 -5.33 -15.55
C GLN A 202 -7.47 -6.85 -15.51
N GLN A 203 -6.58 -7.43 -16.33
CA GLN A 203 -6.44 -8.88 -16.44
C GLN A 203 -5.04 -9.35 -16.05
N PRO A 204 -4.92 -10.47 -15.32
CA PRO A 204 -6.01 -11.34 -14.81
C PRO A 204 -6.77 -10.73 -13.63
N TYR A 205 -6.23 -9.71 -12.97
CA TYR A 205 -6.76 -8.89 -11.88
C TYR A 205 -5.87 -7.67 -11.67
N PRO A 206 -6.29 -6.66 -10.87
CA PRO A 206 -5.46 -5.49 -10.57
C PRO A 206 -4.11 -5.86 -9.94
N PRO A 207 -3.03 -5.06 -10.16
CA PRO A 207 -1.73 -5.30 -9.55
C PRO A 207 -1.82 -5.43 -8.03
N LEU A 208 -1.17 -6.47 -7.49
CA LEU A 208 -1.23 -6.76 -6.05
C LEU A 208 -0.14 -6.03 -5.28
N TRP A 209 -0.50 -5.49 -4.11
CA TRP A 209 0.40 -4.85 -3.14
C TRP A 209 0.40 -5.60 -1.82
N TYR A 210 1.58 -5.75 -1.24
CA TYR A 210 1.77 -6.46 0.02
C TYR A 210 2.75 -5.70 0.94
N PRO A 211 2.27 -4.80 1.81
CA PRO A 211 3.12 -4.13 2.79
C PRO A 211 3.53 -5.13 3.88
N THR A 212 4.82 -5.16 4.19
CA THR A 212 5.35 -6.03 5.23
C THR A 212 6.72 -5.58 5.73
N HIS A 213 7.11 -6.08 6.90
CA HIS A 213 8.40 -5.80 7.53
C HIS A 213 9.04 -7.05 8.14
N THR A 214 8.47 -8.24 7.89
CA THR A 214 9.07 -9.49 8.37
C THR A 214 9.84 -10.19 7.25
N PRO A 215 11.04 -10.76 7.51
CA PRO A 215 11.88 -11.37 6.48
C PRO A 215 11.13 -12.38 5.60
N THR A 216 10.42 -13.32 6.22
CA THR A 216 9.67 -14.36 5.50
C THR A 216 8.56 -13.80 4.61
N SER A 217 7.91 -12.72 5.04
CA SER A 217 6.87 -12.07 4.22
C SER A 217 7.47 -11.22 3.09
N VAL A 218 8.66 -10.66 3.27
CA VAL A 218 9.41 -9.98 2.19
C VAL A 218 9.85 -10.98 1.13
N GLU A 219 10.37 -12.14 1.53
CA GLU A 219 10.73 -13.23 0.61
C GLU A 219 9.51 -13.73 -0.17
N PHE A 220 8.38 -13.90 0.50
CA PHE A 220 7.10 -14.22 -0.15
C PHE A 220 6.70 -13.15 -1.17
N ALA A 221 6.77 -11.86 -0.82
CA ALA A 221 6.46 -10.78 -1.72
C ALA A 221 7.37 -10.77 -2.96
N GLY A 222 8.67 -10.96 -2.80
CA GLY A 222 9.64 -11.03 -3.88
C GLY A 222 9.41 -12.21 -4.81
N ARG A 223 9.19 -13.40 -4.25
CA ARG A 223 8.90 -14.61 -5.03
C ARG A 223 7.64 -14.47 -5.88
N HIS A 224 6.57 -13.93 -5.31
CA HIS A 224 5.29 -13.76 -6.01
C HIS A 224 5.19 -12.45 -6.80
N GLY A 225 6.20 -11.59 -6.72
CA GLY A 225 6.28 -10.36 -7.51
C GLY A 225 5.29 -9.27 -7.09
N PHE A 226 4.86 -9.27 -5.83
CA PHE A 226 3.99 -8.22 -5.32
C PHE A 226 4.68 -6.85 -5.34
N ASN A 227 3.94 -5.80 -5.61
CA ASN A 227 4.36 -4.47 -5.22
C ASN A 227 4.52 -4.44 -3.69
N PHE A 228 5.64 -3.90 -3.21
CA PHE A 228 6.05 -4.03 -1.82
C PHE A 228 6.25 -2.66 -1.18
N VAL A 229 5.85 -2.53 0.08
CA VAL A 229 6.13 -1.34 0.90
C VAL A 229 6.63 -1.78 2.27
N GLY A 230 7.85 -1.32 2.60
CA GLY A 230 8.46 -1.51 3.91
C GLY A 230 8.29 -0.30 4.83
N LEU A 231 8.57 -0.51 6.11
CA LEU A 231 8.64 0.51 7.16
C LEU A 231 10.02 0.43 7.85
N GLY A 232 10.40 1.50 8.55
CA GLY A 232 11.64 1.57 9.33
C GLY A 232 12.71 2.46 8.71
N SER A 233 13.92 2.39 9.26
CA SER A 233 15.06 3.16 8.79
C SER A 233 15.48 2.78 7.36
N ALA A 234 16.22 3.64 6.68
CA ALA A 234 16.70 3.35 5.33
C ALA A 234 17.56 2.07 5.27
N ALA A 235 18.32 1.78 6.32
CA ALA A 235 19.14 0.56 6.42
C ALA A 235 18.26 -0.70 6.53
N ALA A 236 17.25 -0.69 7.39
CA ALA A 236 16.32 -1.82 7.52
C ALA A 236 15.54 -2.06 6.21
N VAL A 237 15.11 -0.97 5.55
CA VAL A 237 14.45 -1.05 4.23
C VAL A 237 15.40 -1.61 3.18
N ARG A 238 16.69 -1.29 3.22
CA ARG A 238 17.70 -1.85 2.30
C ARG A 238 17.79 -3.36 2.39
N GLU A 239 17.81 -3.90 3.59
CA GLU A 239 17.82 -5.37 3.79
C GLU A 239 16.58 -6.02 3.18
N HIS A 240 15.40 -5.41 3.35
CA HIS A 240 14.16 -5.88 2.75
C HIS A 240 14.17 -5.77 1.22
N VAL A 241 14.65 -4.66 0.67
CA VAL A 241 14.77 -4.46 -0.79
C VAL A 241 15.70 -5.49 -1.40
N ASP A 242 16.87 -5.73 -0.79
CA ASP A 242 17.82 -6.72 -1.28
C ASP A 242 17.26 -8.16 -1.19
N ALA A 243 16.53 -8.49 -0.10
CA ALA A 243 15.85 -9.77 0.04
C ALA A 243 14.76 -9.95 -1.02
N TYR A 244 13.94 -8.92 -1.24
CA TYR A 244 12.91 -8.91 -2.28
C TYR A 244 13.49 -9.19 -3.67
N TRP A 245 14.51 -8.44 -4.09
CA TRP A 245 15.13 -8.61 -5.41
C TRP A 245 15.86 -9.92 -5.57
N ARG A 246 16.44 -10.46 -4.51
CA ARG A 246 17.02 -11.80 -4.52
C ARG A 246 15.97 -12.86 -4.88
N GLU A 247 14.81 -12.84 -4.21
CA GLU A 247 13.72 -13.78 -4.48
C GLU A 247 13.09 -13.55 -5.86
N TRP A 248 12.87 -12.28 -6.24
CA TRP A 248 12.38 -11.92 -7.56
C TRP A 248 13.26 -12.53 -8.69
N ASN A 249 14.59 -12.37 -8.57
CA ASN A 249 15.54 -12.81 -9.56
C ASN A 249 15.76 -14.34 -9.55
N ALA A 250 15.60 -14.98 -8.37
CA ALA A 250 15.72 -16.43 -8.27
C ALA A 250 14.56 -17.19 -8.94
N HIS A 251 13.40 -16.53 -9.12
CA HIS A 251 12.18 -17.15 -9.64
C HIS A 251 11.60 -16.41 -10.87
N PRO A 252 12.38 -16.11 -11.92
CA PRO A 252 11.96 -15.20 -13.00
C PRO A 252 10.81 -15.75 -13.87
N HIS A 253 10.62 -17.06 -13.89
CA HIS A 253 9.62 -17.76 -14.70
C HIS A 253 8.73 -18.70 -13.87
N ASP A 254 8.60 -18.42 -12.56
CA ASP A 254 7.74 -19.22 -11.71
C ASP A 254 6.27 -19.07 -12.17
N PRO A 255 5.64 -20.15 -12.68
CA PRO A 255 4.24 -20.11 -13.13
C PRO A 255 3.28 -19.84 -11.96
N GLN A 256 3.75 -19.99 -10.73
CA GLN A 256 3.00 -19.72 -9.51
C GLN A 256 3.16 -18.29 -9.01
N ARG A 257 3.84 -17.41 -9.76
CA ARG A 257 4.00 -16.01 -9.41
C ARG A 257 2.65 -15.30 -9.50
N LEU A 258 2.08 -14.98 -8.35
CA LEU A 258 0.73 -14.40 -8.26
C LEU A 258 0.61 -13.03 -8.94
N ASN A 259 1.66 -12.22 -8.96
CA ASN A 259 1.67 -10.90 -9.61
C ASN A 259 2.53 -10.90 -10.90
N GLY A 260 2.55 -12.03 -11.60
CA GLY A 260 3.40 -12.23 -12.79
C GLY A 260 3.08 -11.33 -13.99
N HIS A 261 1.90 -10.72 -14.02
CA HIS A 261 1.47 -9.75 -15.02
C HIS A 261 2.09 -8.35 -14.79
N VAL A 262 2.66 -8.09 -13.61
CA VAL A 262 3.38 -6.85 -13.30
C VAL A 262 4.84 -7.00 -13.70
N ALA A 263 5.23 -6.34 -14.78
CA ALA A 263 6.57 -6.47 -15.34
C ALA A 263 7.65 -5.74 -14.52
N ALA A 264 7.29 -4.65 -13.85
CA ALA A 264 8.21 -3.81 -13.07
C ALA A 264 7.56 -3.47 -11.72
N PRO A 265 7.78 -4.30 -10.69
CA PRO A 265 7.17 -4.08 -9.39
C PRO A 265 7.72 -2.82 -8.71
N LYS A 266 6.85 -2.16 -7.95
CA LYS A 266 7.21 -1.07 -7.06
C LYS A 266 7.72 -1.67 -5.75
N VAL A 267 8.96 -1.34 -5.38
CA VAL A 267 9.60 -1.79 -4.15
C VAL A 267 9.95 -0.55 -3.35
N GLY A 268 9.16 -0.27 -2.33
CA GLY A 268 9.13 1.06 -1.75
C GLY A 268 9.08 1.13 -0.23
N VAL A 269 8.94 2.37 0.22
CA VAL A 269 8.89 2.74 1.63
C VAL A 269 7.91 3.87 1.87
N LEU A 270 7.23 3.86 3.04
CA LEU A 270 6.34 4.93 3.49
C LEU A 270 7.10 5.97 4.28
N ARG A 271 6.80 7.27 4.05
CA ARG A 271 7.29 8.42 4.82
C ARG A 271 6.18 9.42 5.12
N LEU A 272 6.14 9.92 6.35
CA LEU A 272 5.38 11.10 6.72
C LEU A 272 6.15 12.33 6.21
N VAL A 273 5.47 13.24 5.50
CA VAL A 273 6.15 14.36 4.82
C VAL A 273 5.50 15.70 5.16
N VAL A 274 6.31 16.69 5.51
CA VAL A 274 5.88 18.10 5.64
C VAL A 274 6.89 18.98 4.93
N VAL A 275 6.47 19.59 3.83
CA VAL A 275 7.26 20.61 3.12
C VAL A 275 6.64 21.98 3.38
N ALA A 276 7.43 22.95 3.84
CA ALA A 276 7.00 24.31 4.09
C ALA A 276 8.05 25.31 3.60
N ASP A 277 7.75 26.61 3.67
CA ASP A 277 8.66 27.66 3.19
C ASP A 277 9.95 27.76 4.02
N SER A 278 9.91 27.26 5.27
CA SER A 278 11.09 27.18 6.13
C SER A 278 11.14 25.89 6.93
N ASP A 279 12.37 25.50 7.31
CA ASP A 279 12.61 24.32 8.16
C ASP A 279 11.93 24.46 9.52
N ALA A 280 11.88 25.66 10.07
CA ALA A 280 11.26 25.94 11.38
C ALA A 280 9.74 25.76 11.35
N GLU A 281 9.07 26.26 10.31
CA GLU A 281 7.64 26.07 10.10
C GLU A 281 7.30 24.57 9.94
N ALA A 282 8.02 23.87 9.08
CA ALA A 282 7.81 22.45 8.85
C ALA A 282 8.02 21.62 10.12
N ALA A 283 9.09 21.90 10.88
CA ALA A 283 9.38 21.21 12.14
C ALA A 283 8.30 21.42 13.20
N ALA A 284 7.82 22.65 13.36
CA ALA A 284 6.76 22.96 14.31
C ALA A 284 5.44 22.24 13.95
N ALA A 285 5.06 22.28 12.68
CA ALA A 285 3.86 21.61 12.18
C ALA A 285 3.95 20.09 12.31
N ALA A 286 5.07 19.49 11.89
CA ALA A 286 5.29 18.06 11.97
C ALA A 286 5.22 17.55 13.42
N ARG A 287 5.87 18.26 14.37
CA ARG A 287 5.86 17.87 15.78
C ARG A 287 4.46 17.94 16.39
N ALA A 288 3.71 18.99 16.11
CA ALA A 288 2.34 19.16 16.60
C ALA A 288 1.40 18.08 16.05
N ALA A 289 1.49 17.80 14.75
CA ALA A 289 0.69 16.78 14.08
C ALA A 289 1.05 15.37 14.57
N HIS A 290 2.33 15.07 14.77
CA HIS A 290 2.79 13.78 15.26
C HIS A 290 2.20 13.42 16.63
N ALA A 291 2.12 14.37 17.54
CA ALA A 291 1.55 14.14 18.88
C ALA A 291 0.09 13.63 18.81
N VAL A 292 -0.67 14.05 17.81
CA VAL A 292 -2.04 13.58 17.59
C VAL A 292 -2.05 12.26 16.85
N TRP A 293 -1.28 12.15 15.76
CA TRP A 293 -1.17 10.91 14.99
C TRP A 293 -0.69 9.73 15.86
N PHE A 294 0.30 9.96 16.72
CA PHE A 294 0.79 8.97 17.68
C PHE A 294 -0.33 8.45 18.59
N ARG A 295 -1.13 9.36 19.17
CA ARG A 295 -2.29 8.95 19.98
C ARG A 295 -3.34 8.18 19.19
N SER A 296 -3.51 8.50 17.91
CA SER A 296 -4.48 7.81 17.06
C SER A 296 -4.02 6.40 16.70
N ILE A 297 -2.75 6.22 16.33
CA ILE A 297 -2.22 4.91 15.93
C ILE A 297 -2.06 3.96 17.13
N THR A 298 -1.74 4.49 18.33
CA THR A 298 -1.59 3.69 19.55
C THR A 298 -2.91 3.49 20.31
N ARG A 299 -4.00 4.15 19.87
CA ARG A 299 -5.28 4.21 20.60
C ARG A 299 -5.79 2.88 21.10
N LEU A 300 -5.92 1.90 20.23
CA LEU A 300 -6.49 0.59 20.60
C LEU A 300 -5.55 -0.20 21.52
N TRP A 301 -4.25 -0.07 21.36
CA TRP A 301 -3.27 -0.70 22.26
C TRP A 301 -3.37 -0.10 23.66
N HIS A 302 -3.39 1.21 23.78
CA HIS A 302 -3.50 1.89 25.08
C HIS A 302 -4.83 1.62 25.80
N GLU A 303 -5.93 1.49 25.07
CA GLU A 303 -7.23 1.08 25.66
C GLU A 303 -7.19 -0.32 26.29
N HIS A 304 -6.27 -1.17 25.86
CA HIS A 304 -6.03 -2.49 26.40
C HIS A 304 -4.80 -2.56 27.34
N GLY A 305 -4.23 -1.41 27.70
CA GLY A 305 -3.04 -1.34 28.55
C GLY A 305 -1.75 -1.87 27.90
N ASP A 306 -1.74 -1.96 26.57
CA ASP A 306 -0.59 -2.43 25.79
C ASP A 306 0.19 -1.21 25.25
N HIS A 307 1.49 -1.16 25.53
CA HIS A 307 2.41 -0.12 25.13
C HIS A 307 3.54 -0.64 24.21
N SER A 308 3.38 -1.86 23.69
CA SER A 308 4.43 -2.57 22.93
C SER A 308 4.84 -1.86 21.63
N ILE A 309 3.96 -1.04 21.05
CA ILE A 309 4.23 -0.32 19.80
C ILE A 309 4.71 1.12 20.00
N ASP A 310 4.68 1.64 21.24
CA ASP A 310 4.98 3.07 21.50
C ASP A 310 6.37 3.47 21.01
N GLY A 311 7.38 2.65 21.28
CA GLY A 311 8.76 2.89 20.86
C GLY A 311 8.93 2.94 19.35
N LEU A 312 8.16 2.16 18.62
CA LEU A 312 8.21 2.12 17.16
C LEU A 312 7.74 3.44 16.51
N PHE A 313 6.70 4.05 17.12
CA PHE A 313 6.09 5.26 16.61
C PHE A 313 6.45 6.54 17.38
N ALA A 314 7.34 6.46 18.38
CA ALA A 314 7.80 7.63 19.11
C ALA A 314 8.45 8.67 18.19
N TRP A 315 8.28 9.96 18.50
CA TRP A 315 8.82 11.06 17.68
C TRP A 315 10.33 10.93 17.43
N GLU A 316 11.07 10.65 18.50
CA GLU A 316 12.53 10.53 18.45
C GLU A 316 12.97 9.39 17.53
N THR A 317 12.32 8.24 17.61
CA THR A 317 12.56 7.09 16.73
C THR A 317 12.17 7.43 15.29
N ALA A 318 10.97 7.96 15.08
CA ALA A 318 10.46 8.27 13.75
C ALA A 318 11.32 9.31 13.00
N VAL A 319 11.87 10.31 13.72
CA VAL A 319 12.79 11.28 13.14
C VAL A 319 14.17 10.68 12.90
N ALA A 320 14.73 9.94 13.86
CA ALA A 320 16.05 9.32 13.72
C ALA A 320 16.11 8.30 12.59
N ASP A 321 15.04 7.54 12.39
CA ASP A 321 14.90 6.55 11.32
C ASP A 321 14.52 7.17 9.95
N GLY A 322 14.31 8.48 9.90
CA GLY A 322 13.84 9.16 8.71
C GLY A 322 12.40 8.80 8.31
N GLY A 323 11.61 8.26 9.24
CA GLY A 323 10.19 7.97 9.05
C GLY A 323 9.35 9.23 8.84
N ILE A 324 9.80 10.35 9.39
CA ILE A 324 9.21 11.68 9.20
C ILE A 324 10.25 12.57 8.53
N LEU A 325 9.93 13.09 7.36
CA LEU A 325 10.73 14.04 6.60
C LEU A 325 10.05 15.43 6.63
N PHE A 326 10.74 16.44 7.13
CA PHE A 326 10.19 17.77 7.22
C PHE A 326 11.25 18.83 6.96
N GLY A 327 10.86 19.93 6.34
CA GLY A 327 11.75 21.07 6.05
C GLY A 327 11.31 21.87 4.84
N SER A 328 12.19 22.78 4.44
CA SER A 328 12.13 23.48 3.16
C SER A 328 12.33 22.49 1.99
N PRO A 329 11.90 22.82 0.77
CA PRO A 329 12.07 21.95 -0.40
C PRO A 329 13.51 21.44 -0.60
N PRO A 330 14.58 22.27 -0.48
CA PRO A 330 15.95 21.78 -0.59
C PRO A 330 16.31 20.71 0.43
N ARG A 331 15.88 20.89 1.68
CA ARG A 331 16.15 19.92 2.77
C ARG A 331 15.42 18.59 2.55
N VAL A 332 14.14 18.65 2.17
CA VAL A 332 13.36 17.43 1.91
C VAL A 332 13.90 16.72 0.67
N ARG A 333 14.32 17.45 -0.36
CA ARG A 333 14.94 16.85 -1.55
C ARG A 333 16.22 16.09 -1.20
N GLU A 334 17.13 16.71 -0.42
CA GLU A 334 18.35 16.06 0.04
C GLU A 334 18.04 14.78 0.85
N ALA A 335 17.10 14.85 1.79
CA ALA A 335 16.69 13.70 2.59
C ALA A 335 16.09 12.57 1.74
N MET A 336 15.30 12.89 0.72
CA MET A 336 14.75 11.91 -0.22
C MET A 336 15.84 11.28 -1.10
N GLN A 337 16.83 12.05 -1.56
CA GLN A 337 18.00 11.52 -2.29
C GLN A 337 18.77 10.52 -1.43
N GLN A 338 19.07 10.90 -0.19
CA GLN A 338 19.76 10.02 0.76
C GLN A 338 18.96 8.76 1.03
N LEU A 339 17.63 8.87 1.22
CA LEU A 339 16.73 7.74 1.39
C LEU A 339 16.78 6.78 0.19
N ALA A 340 16.65 7.30 -1.04
CA ALA A 340 16.65 6.48 -2.25
C ALA A 340 17.97 5.70 -2.42
N VAL A 341 19.10 6.37 -2.24
CA VAL A 341 20.44 5.75 -2.33
C VAL A 341 20.63 4.71 -1.21
N ALA A 342 20.29 5.05 0.03
CA ALA A 342 20.53 4.17 1.17
C ALA A 342 19.61 2.95 1.17
N SER A 343 18.34 3.11 0.82
CA SER A 343 17.36 2.02 0.81
C SER A 343 17.37 1.19 -0.47
N GLY A 344 17.77 1.79 -1.61
CA GLY A 344 17.69 1.13 -2.92
C GLY A 344 16.24 0.92 -3.41
N CYS A 345 15.27 1.60 -2.82
CA CYS A 345 13.88 1.55 -3.27
C CYS A 345 13.68 2.29 -4.60
N ASN A 346 12.68 1.86 -5.39
CA ASN A 346 12.26 2.54 -6.62
C ASN A 346 10.91 3.26 -6.45
N TYR A 347 10.35 3.25 -5.24
CA TYR A 347 9.06 3.85 -4.94
C TYR A 347 9.03 4.45 -3.52
N VAL A 348 8.53 5.66 -3.37
CA VAL A 348 8.29 6.26 -2.05
C VAL A 348 6.84 6.70 -1.95
N ILE A 349 6.16 6.21 -0.92
CA ILE A 349 4.80 6.66 -0.60
C ILE A 349 4.89 7.75 0.45
N CYS A 350 4.34 8.92 0.14
CA CYS A 350 4.39 10.11 0.97
C CYS A 350 3.03 10.37 1.62
N ALA A 351 2.97 10.43 2.94
CA ALA A 351 1.78 10.90 3.65
C ALA A 351 1.93 12.40 3.91
N PHE A 352 1.11 13.23 3.24
CA PHE A 352 1.11 14.69 3.38
C PHE A 352 0.03 15.20 4.35
N ALA A 353 -0.97 14.35 4.69
CA ALA A 353 -2.08 14.69 5.54
C ALA A 353 -2.20 13.66 6.67
N TRP A 354 -1.81 14.04 7.87
CA TRP A 354 -1.77 13.16 9.04
C TRP A 354 -1.82 13.97 10.34
N GLY A 355 -2.37 13.35 11.39
CA GLY A 355 -2.57 14.02 12.68
C GLY A 355 -3.49 15.23 12.56
N THR A 356 -2.99 16.38 12.98
CA THR A 356 -3.71 17.67 12.90
C THR A 356 -3.08 18.66 11.93
N LEU A 357 -2.36 18.16 10.91
CA LEU A 357 -1.87 19.05 9.86
C LEU A 357 -3.07 19.78 9.23
N PRO A 358 -3.05 21.12 9.19
CA PRO A 358 -4.09 21.88 8.50
C PRO A 358 -4.17 21.46 7.02
N SER A 359 -5.38 21.34 6.49
CA SER A 359 -5.59 20.91 5.10
C SER A 359 -4.88 21.81 4.08
N GLU A 360 -4.85 23.13 4.35
CA GLU A 360 -4.12 24.10 3.52
C GLU A 360 -2.60 23.82 3.51
N LEU A 361 -2.02 23.50 4.68
CA LEU A 361 -0.60 23.15 4.77
C LEU A 361 -0.32 21.81 4.11
N SER A 362 -1.18 20.80 4.29
CA SER A 362 -1.07 19.51 3.63
C SER A 362 -1.07 19.65 2.11
N LEU A 363 -2.00 20.42 1.57
CA LEU A 363 -2.09 20.70 0.14
C LEU A 363 -0.88 21.51 -0.38
N ARG A 364 -0.43 22.54 0.37
CA ARG A 364 0.77 23.30 0.03
C ARG A 364 2.01 22.42 0.07
N SER A 365 2.15 21.57 1.09
CA SER A 365 3.25 20.62 1.23
C SER A 365 3.34 19.67 0.03
N LEU A 366 2.22 19.07 -0.39
CA LEU A 366 2.15 18.23 -1.58
C LEU A 366 2.58 19.00 -2.84
N ARG A 367 2.08 20.22 -3.05
CA ARG A 367 2.42 21.05 -4.21
C ARG A 367 3.89 21.46 -4.25
N LEU A 368 4.46 21.86 -3.11
CA LEU A 368 5.89 22.17 -2.99
C LEU A 368 6.75 20.94 -3.28
N PHE A 369 6.36 19.78 -2.74
CA PHE A 369 7.04 18.52 -3.01
C PHE A 369 7.00 18.17 -4.50
N ALA A 370 5.85 18.27 -5.13
CA ALA A 370 5.67 17.98 -6.55
C ALA A 370 6.46 18.93 -7.45
N ALA A 371 6.51 20.21 -7.12
CA ALA A 371 7.19 21.22 -7.93
C ALA A 371 8.71 21.24 -7.77
N GLU A 372 9.22 20.99 -6.54
CA GLU A 372 10.61 21.26 -6.21
C GLU A 372 11.40 20.01 -5.76
N VAL A 373 10.74 18.93 -5.34
CA VAL A 373 11.40 17.70 -4.89
C VAL A 373 11.32 16.60 -5.94
N MET A 374 10.12 16.27 -6.42
CA MET A 374 9.91 15.18 -7.39
C MET A 374 10.77 15.31 -8.66
N PRO A 375 10.84 16.49 -9.34
CA PRO A 375 11.55 16.58 -10.63
C PRO A 375 13.04 16.29 -10.54
N ALA A 376 13.65 16.57 -9.38
CA ALA A 376 15.07 16.33 -9.15
C ALA A 376 15.40 14.84 -8.91
N LEU A 377 14.40 14.01 -8.59
CA LEU A 377 14.53 12.60 -8.20
C LEU A 377 14.00 11.65 -9.28
N ALA A 378 13.10 12.15 -10.11
CA ALA A 378 12.55 11.40 -11.24
C ALA A 378 13.52 11.31 -12.44
N GLN A 379 14.63 12.08 -12.46
CA GLN A 379 15.63 12.04 -13.51
C GLN A 379 16.89 11.33 -13.00
N PRO A 380 17.42 10.35 -13.76
CA PRO A 380 18.77 9.88 -13.51
C PRO A 380 19.73 11.07 -13.75
N ASP A 381 20.74 11.21 -12.89
CA ASP A 381 21.81 12.18 -13.06
C ASP A 381 22.34 12.11 -14.50
N ARG A 382 22.35 13.25 -15.17
CA ARG A 382 22.90 13.42 -16.53
C ARG A 382 24.40 13.35 -16.49
#